data_b3ff87792a8e72f1bbd13ff45abcb046
#
_entry.id   b3ff87792a8e72f1bbd13ff45abcb046
#
_cell.length_a   1.000
_cell.length_b   1.000
_cell.length_c   1.000
_cell.angle_alpha   90.00
_cell.angle_beta   90.00
_cell.angle_gamma   90.00
#
_symmetry.space_group_name_H-M   'P 1'
#
loop_
_entity.id
_entity.type
_entity.pdbx_description
1 polymer ?
#
loop_
_entity_poly.entity_id
_entity_poly.type
_entity_poly.pdbx_seq_one_letter_code
_entity_poly.pdbx_strand_id
1 'polypeptide(L)'
;NYKSNFIDKGYTADVFSDELEIITIDTSRNNFNISATEIRKDPYKNWHFIPKYVREFFILKVGIIGSEHSGKTNLTHKLANHYNTTYVREYRKEYIEEVLQNNEDNLQYEDYSQIAYSQNQKISESVKNADRLVVVDTEFTSLQAQYIKNNGSEHPVIEDFIRNSNFDVLIYIEKTDQKGTFDEILQKLLEKNNKKYIKY
;
A
#
# COMPACT_ATOMS: atom_id res chain seq x y z
N ASN A 1 -21.69 6.59 25.48
CA ASN A 1 -21.65 7.64 26.47
C ASN A 1 -20.26 8.28 26.48
N TYR A 2 -20.02 9.35 25.69
CA TYR A 2 -18.70 9.97 25.58
C TYR A 2 -18.19 10.47 26.94
N LYS A 3 -19.05 11.01 27.81
CA LYS A 3 -18.69 11.49 29.13
C LYS A 3 -18.19 10.40 30.07
N SER A 4 -18.82 9.23 30.08
CA SER A 4 -18.37 8.12 30.92
C SER A 4 -17.03 7.54 30.46
N ASN A 5 -16.80 7.43 29.14
CA ASN A 5 -15.52 6.95 28.62
C ASN A 5 -14.36 7.93 28.85
N PHE A 6 -14.61 9.22 28.96
CA PHE A 6 -13.59 10.22 29.32
C PHE A 6 -13.31 10.22 30.82
N ILE A 7 -14.34 10.09 31.66
CA ILE A 7 -14.20 10.00 33.12
C ILE A 7 -13.44 8.72 33.51
N ASP A 8 -13.75 7.57 32.89
CA ASP A 8 -13.08 6.30 33.12
C ASP A 8 -11.59 6.30 32.71
N LYS A 9 -11.17 7.26 31.86
CA LYS A 9 -9.78 7.48 31.45
C LYS A 9 -9.07 8.59 32.23
N GLY A 10 -9.67 9.12 33.31
CA GLY A 10 -9.06 10.12 34.17
C GLY A 10 -9.13 11.57 33.68
N TYR A 11 -9.94 11.85 32.68
CA TYR A 11 -10.23 13.23 32.26
C TYR A 11 -11.33 13.79 33.12
N THR A 12 -11.06 14.90 33.80
CA THR A 12 -12.05 15.59 34.65
C THR A 12 -13.06 16.40 33.81
N ALA A 13 -14.24 16.60 34.33
CA ALA A 13 -15.33 17.34 33.67
C ALA A 13 -14.98 18.81 33.33
N ASP A 14 -13.94 19.34 33.92
CA ASP A 14 -13.46 20.73 33.76
C ASP A 14 -12.81 20.98 32.38
N VAL A 15 -12.58 19.93 31.56
CA VAL A 15 -12.07 20.08 30.20
C VAL A 15 -13.15 20.46 29.18
N PHE A 16 -14.42 20.35 29.57
CA PHE A 16 -15.55 20.70 28.71
C PHE A 16 -16.21 22.00 29.21
N SER A 17 -16.28 23.00 28.37
CA SER A 17 -17.06 24.21 28.67
C SER A 17 -18.54 23.86 28.90
N ASP A 18 -19.21 24.58 29.77
CA ASP A 18 -20.64 24.42 30.12
C ASP A 18 -21.59 24.53 28.91
N GLU A 19 -21.05 24.93 27.74
CA GLU A 19 -21.78 25.09 26.47
C GLU A 19 -21.90 23.83 25.64
N LEU A 20 -21.22 22.71 26.04
CA LEU A 20 -21.29 21.43 25.27
C LEU A 20 -22.43 20.54 25.77
N GLU A 21 -23.53 20.52 25.00
CA GLU A 21 -24.58 19.53 25.17
C GLU A 21 -24.13 18.16 24.62
N ILE A 22 -24.06 17.15 25.49
CA ILE A 22 -23.72 15.79 25.11
C ILE A 22 -24.99 14.98 24.92
N ILE A 23 -25.36 14.78 23.66
CA ILE A 23 -26.48 13.92 23.30
C ILE A 23 -25.98 12.48 23.14
N THR A 24 -26.50 11.56 23.96
CA THR A 24 -26.21 10.13 23.81
C THR A 24 -27.23 9.49 22.88
N ILE A 25 -26.73 8.90 21.82
CA ILE A 25 -27.54 8.20 20.81
C ILE A 25 -27.26 6.70 20.92
N ASP A 26 -28.35 5.90 20.97
CA ASP A 26 -28.31 4.43 20.96
C ASP A 26 -27.32 3.80 21.96
N THR A 27 -27.37 4.23 23.24
CA THR A 27 -26.50 3.72 24.32
C THR A 27 -26.63 2.22 24.53
N SER A 28 -27.80 1.64 24.29
CA SER A 28 -28.09 0.21 24.36
C SER A 28 -27.70 -0.55 23.08
N ARG A 29 -27.27 0.16 22.02
CA ARG A 29 -26.93 -0.39 20.70
C ARG A 29 -28.04 -1.23 20.07
N ASN A 30 -29.28 -0.84 20.28
CA ASN A 30 -30.43 -1.57 19.72
C ASN A 30 -30.54 -1.37 18.20
N ASN A 31 -30.09 -0.21 17.68
CA ASN A 31 -30.13 0.09 16.24
C ASN A 31 -28.86 -0.42 15.52
N PHE A 32 -27.70 -0.33 16.18
CA PHE A 32 -26.41 -0.78 15.64
C PHE A 32 -25.71 -1.68 16.68
N ASN A 33 -25.97 -2.98 16.58
CA ASN A 33 -25.41 -3.98 17.49
C ASN A 33 -23.92 -4.27 17.15
N ILE A 34 -23.07 -3.23 17.18
CA ILE A 34 -21.65 -3.33 16.94
C ILE A 34 -20.86 -2.36 17.82
N SER A 35 -19.66 -2.75 18.22
CA SER A 35 -18.73 -1.91 18.98
C SER A 35 -17.50 -1.58 18.17
N ALA A 36 -16.84 -0.46 18.50
CA ALA A 36 -15.54 -0.12 17.92
C ALA A 36 -14.47 -1.22 18.19
N THR A 37 -14.61 -1.95 19.30
CA THR A 37 -13.74 -3.09 19.63
C THR A 37 -13.96 -4.26 18.67
N GLU A 38 -15.20 -4.58 18.34
CA GLU A 38 -15.54 -5.63 17.37
C GLU A 38 -15.08 -5.25 15.95
N ILE A 39 -15.25 -3.98 15.55
CA ILE A 39 -14.73 -3.50 14.27
C ILE A 39 -13.22 -3.66 14.20
N ARG A 40 -12.47 -3.24 15.26
CA ARG A 40 -11.00 -3.35 15.27
C ARG A 40 -10.53 -4.82 15.31
N LYS A 41 -11.30 -5.71 15.92
CA LYS A 41 -10.97 -7.15 15.98
C LYS A 41 -11.06 -7.81 14.61
N ASP A 42 -12.03 -7.43 13.79
CA ASP A 42 -12.19 -7.92 12.42
C ASP A 42 -12.80 -6.82 11.53
N PRO A 43 -11.97 -5.90 11.01
CA PRO A 43 -12.45 -4.80 10.19
C PRO A 43 -13.04 -5.28 8.86
N TYR A 44 -12.56 -6.38 8.32
CA TYR A 44 -13.00 -6.88 7.00
C TYR A 44 -14.38 -7.51 7.05
N LYS A 45 -14.71 -8.22 8.12
CA LYS A 45 -16.05 -8.73 8.37
C LYS A 45 -17.04 -7.59 8.62
N ASN A 46 -16.59 -6.54 9.30
CA ASN A 46 -17.40 -5.41 9.71
C ASN A 46 -17.24 -4.19 8.79
N TRP A 47 -16.77 -4.39 7.56
CA TRP A 47 -16.39 -3.34 6.62
C TRP A 47 -17.48 -2.30 6.36
N HIS A 48 -18.73 -2.72 6.28
CA HIS A 48 -19.86 -1.84 6.03
C HIS A 48 -20.17 -0.87 7.19
N PHE A 49 -19.70 -1.16 8.41
CA PHE A 49 -19.82 -0.27 9.56
C PHE A 49 -18.69 0.75 9.64
N ILE A 50 -17.62 0.60 8.84
CA ILE A 50 -16.48 1.52 8.85
C ILE A 50 -16.80 2.71 7.94
N PRO A 51 -16.80 3.96 8.48
CA PRO A 51 -17.00 5.15 7.66
C PRO A 51 -15.96 5.23 6.53
N LYS A 52 -16.37 5.68 5.35
CA LYS A 52 -15.53 5.71 4.15
C LYS A 52 -14.15 6.32 4.39
N TYR A 53 -14.09 7.44 5.10
CA TYR A 53 -12.83 8.16 5.39
C TYR A 53 -11.94 7.47 6.43
N VAL A 54 -12.42 6.42 7.09
CA VAL A 54 -11.63 5.61 8.03
C VAL A 54 -11.13 4.32 7.37
N ARG A 55 -11.74 3.92 6.26
CA ARG A 55 -11.38 2.67 5.55
C ARG A 55 -9.96 2.64 5.07
N GLU A 56 -9.40 3.78 4.67
CA GLU A 56 -8.01 3.90 4.19
C GLU A 56 -6.97 3.32 5.16
N PHE A 57 -7.24 3.37 6.48
CA PHE A 57 -6.36 2.80 7.52
C PHE A 57 -6.40 1.27 7.60
N PHE A 58 -7.35 0.64 6.94
CA PHE A 58 -7.53 -0.81 6.92
C PHE A 58 -7.29 -1.41 5.53
N ILE A 59 -6.94 -0.60 4.54
CA ILE A 59 -6.65 -1.10 3.18
C ILE A 59 -5.34 -1.89 3.20
N LEU A 60 -5.43 -3.16 2.78
CA LEU A 60 -4.25 -4.00 2.55
C LEU A 60 -3.56 -3.59 1.27
N LYS A 61 -2.23 -3.41 1.34
CA LYS A 61 -1.38 -3.16 0.17
C LYS A 61 -0.77 -4.46 -0.32
N VAL A 62 -1.14 -4.87 -1.52
CA VAL A 62 -0.62 -6.08 -2.18
C VAL A 62 0.33 -5.65 -3.28
N GLY A 63 1.61 -5.92 -3.13
CA GLY A 63 2.64 -5.65 -4.14
C GLY A 63 2.91 -6.89 -4.99
N ILE A 64 2.93 -6.71 -6.32
CA ILE A 64 3.34 -7.76 -7.26
C ILE A 64 4.77 -7.48 -7.68
N ILE A 65 5.65 -8.44 -7.46
CA ILE A 65 7.09 -8.32 -7.73
C ILE A 65 7.57 -9.44 -8.67
N GLY A 66 8.68 -9.20 -9.36
CA GLY A 66 9.28 -10.16 -10.29
C GLY A 66 9.91 -9.46 -11.49
N SER A 67 10.61 -10.25 -12.32
CA SER A 67 11.30 -9.76 -13.51
C SER A 67 10.35 -9.23 -14.59
N GLU A 68 10.89 -8.52 -15.55
CA GLU A 68 10.11 -8.05 -16.72
C GLU A 68 9.53 -9.25 -17.50
N HIS A 69 8.33 -9.02 -18.06
CA HIS A 69 7.58 -10.05 -18.80
C HIS A 69 7.20 -11.32 -17.98
N SER A 70 7.26 -11.25 -16.64
CA SER A 70 6.81 -12.37 -15.78
C SER A 70 5.28 -12.47 -15.62
N GLY A 71 4.52 -11.49 -16.13
CA GLY A 71 3.06 -11.47 -16.03
C GLY A 71 2.51 -10.64 -14.86
N LYS A 72 3.34 -9.80 -14.19
CA LYS A 72 2.94 -8.93 -13.06
C LYS A 72 1.69 -8.11 -13.37
N THR A 73 1.72 -7.36 -14.45
CA THR A 73 0.59 -6.49 -14.86
C THR A 73 -0.70 -7.28 -15.07
N ASN A 74 -0.61 -8.47 -15.68
CA ASN A 74 -1.78 -9.33 -15.90
C ASN A 74 -2.34 -9.85 -14.56
N LEU A 75 -1.49 -10.28 -13.63
CA LEU A 75 -1.93 -10.71 -12.29
C LEU A 75 -2.53 -9.54 -11.52
N THR A 76 -1.90 -8.36 -11.58
CA THR A 76 -2.42 -7.12 -10.96
C THR A 76 -3.85 -6.83 -11.39
N HIS A 77 -4.12 -6.83 -12.69
CA HIS A 77 -5.46 -6.60 -13.22
C HIS A 77 -6.45 -7.70 -12.83
N LYS A 78 -6.04 -8.96 -12.87
CA LYS A 78 -6.89 -10.09 -12.48
C LYS A 78 -7.29 -10.02 -11.00
N LEU A 79 -6.35 -9.71 -10.12
CA LEU A 79 -6.63 -9.56 -8.69
C LEU A 79 -7.52 -8.34 -8.41
N ALA A 80 -7.23 -7.18 -9.01
CA ALA A 80 -8.06 -6.00 -8.85
C ALA A 80 -9.51 -6.24 -9.30
N ASN A 81 -9.70 -6.89 -10.45
CA ASN A 81 -11.03 -7.25 -10.95
C ASN A 81 -11.71 -8.29 -10.05
N HIS A 82 -10.99 -9.32 -9.59
CA HIS A 82 -11.54 -10.37 -8.74
C HIS A 82 -12.07 -9.80 -7.41
N TYR A 83 -11.33 -8.87 -6.80
CA TYR A 83 -11.70 -8.23 -5.54
C TYR A 83 -12.52 -6.94 -5.72
N ASN A 84 -12.84 -6.57 -6.95
CA ASN A 84 -13.56 -5.33 -7.30
C ASN A 84 -12.95 -4.10 -6.61
N THR A 85 -11.65 -3.93 -6.78
CA THR A 85 -10.86 -2.87 -6.13
C THR A 85 -9.97 -2.13 -7.11
N THR A 86 -9.23 -1.13 -6.60
CA THR A 86 -8.29 -0.33 -7.37
C THR A 86 -6.94 -1.03 -7.52
N TYR A 87 -6.20 -0.64 -8.56
CA TYR A 87 -4.81 -1.03 -8.75
C TYR A 87 -3.96 0.18 -9.13
N VAL A 88 -2.66 0.03 -8.96
CA VAL A 88 -1.65 1.02 -9.34
C VAL A 88 -0.74 0.41 -10.39
N ARG A 89 -0.60 1.08 -11.54
CA ARG A 89 0.35 0.70 -12.59
C ARG A 89 1.79 1.04 -12.17
N GLU A 90 2.74 0.37 -12.77
CA GLU A 90 4.16 0.71 -12.64
C GLU A 90 4.44 2.09 -13.26
N TYR A 91 4.68 3.10 -12.41
CA TYR A 91 4.87 4.48 -12.87
C TYR A 91 6.13 4.67 -13.71
N ARG A 92 7.17 3.85 -13.49
CA ARG A 92 8.38 3.88 -14.33
C ARG A 92 8.05 3.69 -15.81
N LYS A 93 7.13 2.76 -16.14
CA LYS A 93 6.69 2.56 -17.52
C LYS A 93 5.92 3.75 -18.05
N GLU A 94 4.99 4.29 -17.26
CA GLU A 94 4.26 5.51 -17.64
C GLU A 94 5.24 6.67 -17.88
N TYR A 95 6.24 6.85 -17.02
CA TYR A 95 7.26 7.89 -17.17
C TYR A 95 8.05 7.73 -18.48
N ILE A 96 8.48 6.52 -18.81
CA ILE A 96 9.19 6.24 -20.05
C ILE A 96 8.28 6.51 -21.28
N GLU A 97 7.02 6.09 -21.22
CA GLU A 97 6.05 6.31 -22.28
C GLU A 97 5.75 7.80 -22.49
N GLU A 98 5.42 8.53 -21.45
CA GLU A 98 4.86 9.89 -21.51
C GLU A 98 5.94 10.98 -21.52
N VAL A 99 7.02 10.80 -20.74
CA VAL A 99 8.06 11.83 -20.58
C VAL A 99 9.25 11.58 -21.52
N LEU A 100 9.69 10.32 -21.62
CA LEU A 100 10.86 9.96 -22.42
C LEU A 100 10.52 9.47 -23.84
N GLN A 101 9.24 9.57 -24.25
CA GLN A 101 8.76 9.22 -25.60
C GLN A 101 9.16 7.77 -26.00
N ASN A 102 9.02 6.82 -25.08
CA ASN A 102 9.41 5.42 -25.20
C ASN A 102 10.93 5.18 -25.36
N ASN A 103 11.78 6.14 -25.03
CA ASN A 103 13.24 5.97 -25.04
C ASN A 103 13.78 5.77 -23.63
N GLU A 104 13.90 4.52 -23.20
CA GLU A 104 14.41 4.14 -21.88
C GLU A 104 15.89 4.53 -21.68
N ASP A 105 16.68 4.64 -22.74
CA ASP A 105 18.10 5.02 -22.67
C ASP A 105 18.29 6.46 -22.16
N ASN A 106 17.23 7.29 -22.24
CA ASN A 106 17.24 8.65 -21.72
C ASN A 106 16.96 8.73 -20.21
N LEU A 107 16.69 7.61 -19.54
CA LEU A 107 16.40 7.60 -18.09
C LEU A 107 17.64 7.95 -17.27
N GLN A 108 17.59 9.06 -16.53
CA GLN A 108 18.67 9.59 -15.74
C GLN A 108 18.53 9.24 -14.25
N TYR A 109 19.60 9.47 -13.48
CA TYR A 109 19.61 9.25 -12.03
C TYR A 109 18.48 10.02 -11.31
N GLU A 110 18.28 11.29 -11.64
CA GLU A 110 17.31 12.18 -11.03
C GLU A 110 15.86 11.73 -11.27
N ASP A 111 15.60 11.11 -12.41
CA ASP A 111 14.26 10.62 -12.79
C ASP A 111 13.77 9.54 -11.82
N TYR A 112 14.65 8.72 -11.29
CA TYR A 112 14.27 7.67 -10.35
C TYR A 112 13.72 8.21 -9.04
N SER A 113 14.18 9.38 -8.59
CA SER A 113 13.56 10.08 -7.44
C SER A 113 12.12 10.46 -7.77
N GLN A 114 11.89 11.08 -8.92
CA GLN A 114 10.56 11.49 -9.35
C GLN A 114 9.64 10.28 -9.55
N ILE A 115 10.14 9.22 -10.15
CA ILE A 115 9.40 7.97 -10.34
C ILE A 115 8.96 7.38 -9.00
N ALA A 116 9.87 7.33 -8.00
CA ALA A 116 9.55 6.79 -6.68
C ALA A 116 8.49 7.64 -5.95
N TYR A 117 8.63 8.97 -5.96
CA TYR A 117 7.64 9.88 -5.36
C TYR A 117 6.28 9.76 -6.05
N SER A 118 6.23 9.75 -7.37
CA SER A 118 4.98 9.65 -8.13
C SER A 118 4.30 8.29 -7.94
N GLN A 119 5.08 7.20 -7.90
CA GLN A 119 4.55 5.87 -7.57
C GLN A 119 3.90 5.88 -6.18
N ASN A 120 4.57 6.45 -5.17
CA ASN A 120 4.03 6.54 -3.81
C ASN A 120 2.75 7.40 -3.75
N GLN A 121 2.71 8.51 -4.48
CA GLN A 121 1.51 9.34 -4.57
C GLN A 121 0.33 8.56 -5.18
N LYS A 122 0.54 7.87 -6.30
CA LYS A 122 -0.49 7.02 -6.94
C LYS A 122 -0.98 5.91 -6.01
N ILE A 123 -0.10 5.29 -5.23
CA ILE A 123 -0.50 4.32 -4.21
C ILE A 123 -1.40 4.97 -3.17
N SER A 124 -1.01 6.13 -2.64
CA SER A 124 -1.77 6.86 -1.62
C SER A 124 -3.15 7.32 -2.12
N GLU A 125 -3.24 7.77 -3.37
CA GLU A 125 -4.51 8.14 -4.00
C GLU A 125 -5.40 6.90 -4.25
N SER A 126 -4.81 5.80 -4.68
CA SER A 126 -5.53 4.55 -4.93
C SER A 126 -6.11 3.95 -3.65
N VAL A 127 -5.38 4.02 -2.53
CA VAL A 127 -5.84 3.57 -1.20
C VAL A 127 -7.15 4.25 -0.79
N LYS A 128 -7.32 5.55 -1.06
CA LYS A 128 -8.55 6.31 -0.72
C LYS A 128 -9.81 5.78 -1.43
N ASN A 129 -9.63 5.14 -2.59
CA ASN A 129 -10.70 4.64 -3.44
C ASN A 129 -10.80 3.10 -3.46
N ALA A 130 -9.91 2.42 -2.75
CA ALA A 130 -9.86 0.96 -2.70
C ALA A 130 -10.99 0.35 -1.85
N ASP A 131 -11.38 -0.88 -2.19
CA ASP A 131 -12.23 -1.70 -1.34
C ASP A 131 -11.41 -2.83 -0.73
N ARG A 132 -11.14 -2.76 0.59
CA ARG A 132 -10.38 -3.69 1.43
C ARG A 132 -8.91 -3.87 1.07
N LEU A 133 -8.54 -3.81 -0.20
CA LEU A 133 -7.15 -3.93 -0.64
C LEU A 133 -6.87 -3.08 -1.88
N VAL A 134 -5.61 -2.75 -2.11
CA VAL A 134 -5.09 -2.16 -3.35
C VAL A 134 -3.99 -3.06 -3.90
N VAL A 135 -4.00 -3.29 -5.22
CA VAL A 135 -2.97 -4.08 -5.89
C VAL A 135 -1.98 -3.15 -6.59
N VAL A 136 -0.70 -3.32 -6.34
CA VAL A 136 0.36 -2.47 -6.90
C VAL A 136 1.24 -3.29 -7.83
N ASP A 137 1.25 -2.92 -9.11
CA ASP A 137 2.17 -3.49 -10.10
C ASP A 137 3.55 -2.86 -9.89
N THR A 138 4.50 -3.68 -9.47
CA THR A 138 5.87 -3.28 -9.16
C THR A 138 5.99 -2.34 -7.96
N GLU A 139 6.44 -2.86 -6.84
CA GLU A 139 6.74 -2.08 -5.63
C GLU A 139 8.20 -1.62 -5.59
N PHE A 140 8.60 -0.84 -4.58
CA PHE A 140 9.90 -0.14 -4.55
C PHE A 140 11.12 -1.06 -4.54
N THR A 141 11.03 -2.29 -3.99
CA THR A 141 12.15 -3.25 -4.03
C THR A 141 12.45 -3.70 -5.47
N SER A 142 11.40 -3.87 -6.29
CA SER A 142 11.56 -4.17 -7.72
C SER A 142 12.11 -2.98 -8.50
N LEU A 143 11.69 -1.75 -8.16
CA LEU A 143 12.25 -0.53 -8.75
C LEU A 143 13.74 -0.40 -8.42
N GLN A 144 14.13 -0.67 -7.17
CA GLN A 144 15.54 -0.68 -6.75
C GLN A 144 16.35 -1.75 -7.46
N ALA A 145 15.79 -2.96 -7.62
CA ALA A 145 16.46 -4.04 -8.34
C ALA A 145 16.73 -3.66 -9.81
N GLN A 146 15.78 -3.00 -10.45
CA GLN A 146 15.96 -2.50 -11.82
C GLN A 146 17.02 -1.40 -11.87
N TYR A 147 17.01 -0.47 -10.91
CA TYR A 147 18.03 0.57 -10.83
C TYR A 147 19.44 -0.03 -10.66
N ILE A 148 19.64 -0.95 -9.71
CA ILE A 148 20.93 -1.61 -9.47
C ILE A 148 21.39 -2.37 -10.71
N LYS A 149 20.51 -3.08 -11.40
CA LYS A 149 20.83 -3.80 -12.62
C LYS A 149 21.45 -2.89 -13.69
N ASN A 150 20.93 -1.66 -13.79
CA ASN A 150 21.36 -0.69 -14.81
C ASN A 150 22.56 0.16 -14.36
N ASN A 151 22.68 0.46 -13.06
CA ASN A 151 23.64 1.45 -12.53
C ASN A 151 24.68 0.86 -11.56
N GLY A 152 24.54 -0.39 -11.14
CA GLY A 152 25.50 -1.09 -10.28
C GLY A 152 25.50 -0.69 -8.80
N SER A 153 24.65 0.27 -8.39
CA SER A 153 24.56 0.76 -7.00
C SER A 153 23.11 1.01 -6.59
N GLU A 154 22.85 1.15 -5.30
CA GLU A 154 21.53 1.49 -4.78
C GLU A 154 21.20 2.98 -4.94
N HIS A 155 19.94 3.30 -5.20
CA HIS A 155 19.43 4.66 -5.23
C HIS A 155 18.88 5.05 -3.84
N PRO A 156 19.40 6.10 -3.17
CA PRO A 156 19.05 6.39 -1.78
C PRO A 156 17.57 6.72 -1.56
N VAL A 157 16.93 7.45 -2.48
CA VAL A 157 15.50 7.80 -2.37
C VAL A 157 14.63 6.55 -2.48
N ILE A 158 14.95 5.62 -3.37
CA ILE A 158 14.19 4.36 -3.49
C ILE A 158 14.38 3.53 -2.22
N GLU A 159 15.58 3.49 -1.65
CA GLU A 159 15.87 2.79 -0.40
C GLU A 159 15.02 3.35 0.77
N ASP A 160 14.86 4.67 0.84
CA ASP A 160 13.99 5.29 1.84
C ASP A 160 12.52 4.85 1.68
N PHE A 161 12.04 4.75 0.45
CA PHE A 161 10.69 4.21 0.20
C PHE A 161 10.58 2.75 0.57
N ILE A 162 11.59 1.91 0.31
CA ILE A 162 11.58 0.50 0.72
C ILE A 162 11.45 0.36 2.23
N ARG A 163 12.17 1.18 3.00
CA ARG A 163 12.15 1.17 4.47
C ARG A 163 10.83 1.68 5.06
N ASN A 164 10.25 2.70 4.44
CA ASN A 164 9.08 3.39 4.98
C ASN A 164 7.75 2.90 4.39
N SER A 165 7.77 2.15 3.28
CA SER A 165 6.56 1.58 2.69
C SER A 165 6.24 0.22 3.31
N ASN A 166 5.03 0.12 3.87
CA ASN A 166 4.51 -1.14 4.37
C ASN A 166 3.58 -1.76 3.33
N PHE A 167 4.00 -2.87 2.76
CA PHE A 167 3.14 -3.77 2.00
C PHE A 167 2.76 -4.95 2.91
N ASP A 168 1.47 -5.26 2.98
CA ASP A 168 0.94 -6.34 3.82
C ASP A 168 1.22 -7.70 3.18
N VAL A 169 1.20 -7.75 1.84
CA VAL A 169 1.47 -8.96 1.06
C VAL A 169 2.36 -8.60 -0.13
N LEU A 170 3.42 -9.37 -0.36
CA LEU A 170 4.19 -9.36 -1.60
C LEU A 170 4.00 -10.69 -2.32
N ILE A 171 3.67 -10.63 -3.61
CA ILE A 171 3.54 -11.81 -4.47
C ILE A 171 4.68 -11.77 -5.49
N TYR A 172 5.58 -12.73 -5.39
CA TYR A 172 6.70 -12.86 -6.31
C TYR A 172 6.37 -13.83 -7.44
N ILE A 173 6.36 -13.31 -8.66
CA ILE A 173 6.19 -14.13 -9.87
C ILE A 173 7.58 -14.55 -10.34
N GLU A 174 7.89 -15.83 -10.12
CA GLU A 174 9.16 -16.41 -10.53
C GLU A 174 9.09 -16.84 -12.01
N LYS A 175 10.07 -16.43 -12.82
CA LYS A 175 10.25 -17.02 -14.16
C LYS A 175 10.84 -18.41 -14.04
N THR A 176 10.23 -19.39 -14.73
CA THR A 176 10.65 -20.79 -14.70
C THR A 176 11.91 -21.07 -15.53
N ASP A 177 12.21 -20.26 -16.54
CA ASP A 177 13.15 -20.65 -17.58
C ASP A 177 14.61 -20.22 -17.38
N GLN A 178 14.88 -19.18 -16.56
CA GLN A 178 16.25 -18.83 -16.09
C GLN A 178 16.16 -17.68 -15.06
N LYS A 179 16.79 -17.83 -13.91
CA LYS A 179 17.02 -16.71 -13.00
C LYS A 179 18.04 -15.77 -13.63
N GLY A 180 17.60 -14.55 -13.93
CA GLY A 180 18.48 -13.49 -14.43
C GLY A 180 19.11 -12.67 -13.32
N THR A 181 20.08 -11.83 -13.66
CA THR A 181 20.73 -10.89 -12.74
C THR A 181 19.72 -10.05 -11.93
N PHE A 182 18.58 -9.69 -12.52
CA PHE A 182 17.52 -8.96 -11.83
C PHE A 182 16.94 -9.77 -10.66
N ASP A 183 16.64 -11.06 -10.87
CA ASP A 183 16.04 -11.91 -9.83
C ASP A 183 17.00 -12.13 -8.67
N GLU A 184 18.30 -12.27 -8.93
CA GLU A 184 19.33 -12.37 -7.90
C GLU A 184 19.43 -11.08 -7.06
N ILE A 185 19.39 -9.91 -7.71
CA ILE A 185 19.39 -8.61 -7.04
C ILE A 185 18.12 -8.44 -6.20
N LEU A 186 16.95 -8.75 -6.78
CA LEU A 186 15.67 -8.65 -6.09
C LEU A 186 15.64 -9.54 -4.83
N GLN A 187 16.09 -10.79 -4.93
CA GLN A 187 16.15 -11.68 -3.77
C GLN A 187 17.06 -11.13 -2.65
N LYS A 188 18.25 -10.64 -2.99
CA LYS A 188 19.17 -10.01 -2.03
C LYS A 188 18.53 -8.79 -1.34
N LEU A 189 17.80 -7.96 -2.08
CA LEU A 189 17.10 -6.80 -1.53
C LEU A 189 15.95 -7.21 -0.59
N LEU A 190 15.17 -8.24 -0.96
CA LEU A 190 14.10 -8.78 -0.11
C LEU A 190 14.67 -9.33 1.20
N GLU A 191 15.76 -10.07 1.15
CA GLU A 191 16.46 -10.60 2.33
C GLU A 191 17.03 -9.47 3.20
N LYS A 192 17.76 -8.51 2.60
CA LYS A 192 18.33 -7.34 3.28
C LYS A 192 17.26 -6.56 4.06
N ASN A 193 16.07 -6.41 3.50
CA ASN A 193 14.98 -5.64 4.07
C ASN A 193 13.96 -6.49 4.87
N ASN A 194 14.26 -7.77 5.12
CA ASN A 194 13.37 -8.72 5.82
C ASN A 194 11.95 -8.77 5.24
N LYS A 195 11.80 -8.59 3.92
CA LYS A 195 10.50 -8.62 3.24
C LYS A 195 10.07 -10.06 3.01
N LYS A 196 8.91 -10.42 3.57
CA LYS A 196 8.29 -11.74 3.32
C LYS A 196 7.47 -11.67 2.05
N TYR A 197 7.47 -12.75 1.27
CA TYR A 197 6.70 -12.85 0.03
C TYR A 197 6.13 -14.25 -0.18
N ILE A 198 5.10 -14.32 -1.00
CA ILE A 198 4.48 -15.57 -1.48
C ILE A 198 4.97 -15.79 -2.90
N LYS A 199 5.43 -16.98 -3.23
CA LYS A 199 5.77 -17.35 -4.61
C LYS A 199 4.54 -17.79 -5.38
N TYR A 200 4.44 -17.31 -6.62
CA TYR A 200 3.38 -17.65 -7.58
C TYR A 200 3.97 -18.21 -8.87
#